data_b26cecdc1b3df5f8b565754c2139b7e9
#
_entry.id   b26cecdc1b3df5f8b565754c2139b7e9
#
_cell.length_a   1.000
_cell.length_b   1.000
_cell.length_c   1.000
_cell.angle_alpha   90.00
_cell.angle_beta   90.00
_cell.angle_gamma   90.00
#
_symmetry.space_group_name_H-M   'P 1'
#
loop_
_entity.id
_entity.type
_entity.pdbx_description
1 polymer ?
#
loop_
_entity_poly.entity_id
_entity_poly.type
_entity_poly.pdbx_seq_one_letter_code
_entity_poly.pdbx_strand_id
1 'polypeptide(L)'
;VLAWPAVLHDVGKPPTWRQAEDRIRFDGHDTLSATMAEAILQRLHARNTVREEVVDVCLRHIHFAALPGMRPVKAERWLRSPGFRRHLAFHRADCLGSHGDLSIHRFAEQALAALPPERPVLLQGRDVLALGVPPGPEVGRLLAAAIARIDELPTAPDRGEALALLRDLVAETRQAPDTGAR
;
A
#
# COMPACT_ATOMS: atom_id res chain seq x y z
N VAL A 1 17.07 -0.09 -10.66
CA VAL A 1 16.82 -1.54 -10.42
C VAL A 1 15.51 -2.04 -11.05
N LEU A 2 15.10 -1.50 -12.23
CA LEU A 2 13.82 -1.88 -12.85
C LEU A 2 13.87 -3.22 -13.63
N ALA A 3 15.05 -3.75 -13.92
CA ALA A 3 15.18 -4.97 -14.71
C ALA A 3 14.53 -6.21 -14.04
N TRP A 4 14.74 -6.39 -12.74
CA TRP A 4 14.15 -7.51 -12.02
C TRP A 4 12.61 -7.46 -11.97
N PRO A 5 11.98 -6.33 -11.59
CA PRO A 5 10.53 -6.23 -11.69
C PRO A 5 10.01 -6.46 -13.10
N ALA A 6 10.69 -5.98 -14.15
CA ALA A 6 10.27 -6.20 -15.53
C ALA A 6 10.16 -7.71 -15.88
N VAL A 7 11.02 -8.54 -15.30
CA VAL A 7 10.99 -9.99 -15.52
C VAL A 7 10.04 -10.71 -14.57
N LEU A 8 9.88 -10.23 -13.33
CA LEU A 8 9.27 -10.99 -12.24
C LEU A 8 7.86 -10.54 -11.83
N HIS A 9 7.39 -9.33 -12.22
CA HIS A 9 6.10 -8.81 -11.75
C HIS A 9 4.90 -9.69 -12.11
N ASP A 10 4.99 -10.39 -13.22
CA ASP A 10 3.92 -11.21 -13.81
C ASP A 10 4.18 -12.72 -13.73
N VAL A 11 5.23 -13.15 -13.07
CA VAL A 11 5.60 -14.57 -12.96
C VAL A 11 4.52 -15.44 -12.26
N GLY A 12 3.64 -14.80 -11.51
CA GLY A 12 2.48 -15.42 -10.86
C GLY A 12 1.25 -15.61 -11.77
N LYS A 13 1.23 -15.04 -12.99
CA LYS A 13 0.08 -15.18 -13.89
C LYS A 13 -0.22 -16.61 -14.32
N PRO A 14 0.77 -17.45 -14.75
CA PRO A 14 0.46 -18.82 -15.17
C PRO A 14 -0.28 -19.63 -14.10
N PRO A 15 0.16 -19.70 -12.83
CA PRO A 15 -0.54 -20.48 -11.81
C PRO A 15 -1.85 -19.85 -11.33
N THR A 16 -2.10 -18.57 -11.59
CA THR A 16 -3.36 -17.88 -11.23
C THR A 16 -4.32 -17.75 -12.41
N TRP A 17 -3.98 -18.35 -13.55
CA TRP A 17 -4.80 -18.32 -14.74
C TRP A 17 -6.19 -18.93 -14.48
N ARG A 18 -7.24 -18.21 -14.90
CA ARG A 18 -8.62 -18.68 -14.80
C ARG A 18 -9.43 -18.15 -15.97
N GLN A 19 -10.19 -19.05 -16.62
CA GLN A 19 -11.20 -18.65 -17.58
C GLN A 19 -12.45 -18.17 -16.82
N ALA A 20 -12.82 -16.91 -16.98
CA ALA A 20 -14.12 -16.38 -16.56
C ALA A 20 -15.05 -16.24 -17.77
N GLU A 21 -16.31 -15.91 -17.56
CA GLU A 21 -17.31 -15.80 -18.63
C GLU A 21 -16.97 -14.70 -19.64
N ASP A 22 -16.41 -13.57 -19.16
CA ASP A 22 -16.13 -12.37 -19.94
C ASP A 22 -14.69 -12.32 -20.46
N ARG A 23 -13.72 -12.93 -19.74
CA ARG A 23 -12.29 -12.82 -20.05
C ARG A 23 -11.43 -13.78 -19.24
N ILE A 24 -10.16 -13.90 -19.60
CA ILE A 24 -9.14 -14.53 -18.77
C ILE A 24 -8.82 -13.60 -17.57
N ARG A 25 -8.70 -14.18 -16.39
CA ARG A 25 -8.35 -13.51 -15.15
C ARG A 25 -7.13 -14.14 -14.49
N PHE A 26 -6.42 -13.33 -13.72
CA PHE A 26 -5.22 -13.69 -12.97
C PHE A 26 -5.30 -13.14 -11.53
N ASP A 27 -6.41 -13.40 -10.85
CA ASP A 27 -6.69 -12.85 -9.53
C ASP A 27 -5.61 -13.29 -8.52
N GLY A 28 -4.99 -12.33 -7.82
CA GLY A 28 -3.92 -12.57 -6.84
C GLY A 28 -2.53 -12.83 -7.44
N HIS A 29 -2.35 -12.65 -8.77
CA HIS A 29 -1.03 -12.84 -9.39
C HIS A 29 0.03 -11.89 -8.83
N ASP A 30 -0.33 -10.69 -8.43
CA ASP A 30 0.53 -9.71 -7.79
C ASP A 30 1.17 -10.24 -6.51
N THR A 31 0.35 -10.78 -5.61
CA THR A 31 0.79 -11.42 -4.36
C THR A 31 1.63 -12.65 -4.62
N LEU A 32 1.20 -13.49 -5.55
CA LEU A 32 1.96 -14.69 -5.91
C LEU A 32 3.28 -14.35 -6.61
N SER A 33 3.28 -13.36 -7.51
CA SER A 33 4.51 -12.86 -8.15
C SER A 33 5.50 -12.32 -7.10
N ALA A 34 5.04 -11.60 -6.10
CA ALA A 34 5.87 -11.10 -5.02
C ALA A 34 6.53 -12.25 -4.24
N THR A 35 5.77 -13.29 -3.89
CA THR A 35 6.27 -14.49 -3.21
C THR A 35 7.28 -15.25 -4.07
N MET A 36 6.99 -15.45 -5.35
CA MET A 36 7.89 -16.13 -6.28
C MET A 36 9.16 -15.31 -6.53
N ALA A 37 9.05 -13.99 -6.67
CA ALA A 37 10.20 -13.11 -6.85
C ALA A 37 11.14 -13.15 -5.63
N GLU A 38 10.60 -13.14 -4.41
CA GLU A 38 11.39 -13.27 -3.19
C GLU A 38 12.18 -14.59 -3.20
N ALA A 39 11.54 -15.73 -3.47
CA ALA A 39 12.19 -17.03 -3.51
C ALA A 39 13.26 -17.12 -4.59
N ILE A 40 13.00 -16.59 -5.80
CA ILE A 40 13.95 -16.56 -6.91
C ILE A 40 15.17 -15.73 -6.54
N LEU A 41 14.97 -14.52 -6.04
CA LEU A 41 16.05 -13.60 -5.71
C LEU A 41 16.86 -14.05 -4.50
N GLN A 42 16.23 -14.74 -3.54
CA GLN A 42 16.93 -15.37 -2.42
C GLN A 42 17.87 -16.48 -2.92
N ARG A 43 17.39 -17.35 -3.80
CA ARG A 43 18.20 -18.39 -4.42
C ARG A 43 19.37 -17.84 -5.23
N LEU A 44 19.19 -16.67 -5.85
CA LEU A 44 20.23 -15.97 -6.60
C LEU A 44 21.17 -15.13 -5.71
N HIS A 45 21.01 -15.22 -4.38
CA HIS A 45 21.80 -14.46 -3.40
C HIS A 45 21.74 -12.94 -3.63
N ALA A 46 20.62 -12.43 -4.13
CA ALA A 46 20.43 -10.99 -4.28
C ALA A 46 20.40 -10.29 -2.91
N ARG A 47 20.95 -9.08 -2.86
CA ARG A 47 20.97 -8.27 -1.62
C ARG A 47 19.55 -8.04 -1.10
N ASN A 48 19.35 -8.00 0.21
CA ASN A 48 18.05 -7.80 0.84
C ASN A 48 17.32 -6.56 0.30
N THR A 49 18.02 -5.44 0.17
CA THR A 49 17.45 -4.20 -0.37
C THR A 49 16.89 -4.38 -1.80
N VAL A 50 17.57 -5.18 -2.63
CA VAL A 50 17.08 -5.48 -3.98
C VAL A 50 15.84 -6.35 -3.92
N ARG A 51 15.82 -7.38 -3.05
CA ARG A 51 14.67 -8.27 -2.89
C ARG A 51 13.44 -7.48 -2.43
N GLU A 52 13.57 -6.70 -1.36
CA GLU A 52 12.50 -5.85 -0.82
C GLU A 52 11.93 -4.91 -1.88
N GLU A 53 12.79 -4.26 -2.65
CA GLU A 53 12.38 -3.35 -3.72
C GLU A 53 11.63 -4.05 -4.87
N VAL A 54 12.07 -5.23 -5.26
CA VAL A 54 11.43 -6.00 -6.34
C VAL A 54 10.10 -6.57 -5.88
N VAL A 55 10.06 -7.14 -4.68
CA VAL A 55 8.83 -7.67 -4.04
C VAL A 55 7.78 -6.58 -3.92
N ASP A 56 8.16 -5.37 -3.45
CA ASP A 56 7.25 -4.24 -3.34
C ASP A 56 6.68 -3.81 -4.70
N VAL A 57 7.48 -3.81 -5.76
CA VAL A 57 6.99 -3.52 -7.12
C VAL A 57 6.05 -4.61 -7.61
N CYS A 58 6.40 -5.89 -7.47
CA CYS A 58 5.54 -7.01 -7.86
C CYS A 58 4.18 -6.94 -7.16
N LEU A 59 4.15 -6.65 -5.86
CA LEU A 59 2.94 -6.58 -5.06
C LEU A 59 2.03 -5.40 -5.44
N ARG A 60 2.61 -4.29 -5.91
CA ARG A 60 1.86 -3.04 -6.08
C ARG A 60 1.69 -2.59 -7.53
N HIS A 61 2.22 -3.31 -8.52
CA HIS A 61 2.17 -2.86 -9.91
C HIS A 61 0.75 -2.63 -10.44
N ILE A 62 -0.23 -3.42 -9.97
CA ILE A 62 -1.64 -3.27 -10.37
C ILE A 62 -2.35 -2.09 -9.69
N HIS A 63 -1.78 -1.49 -8.63
CA HIS A 63 -2.44 -0.42 -7.87
C HIS A 63 -2.67 0.85 -8.69
N PHE A 64 -1.91 1.08 -9.76
CA PHE A 64 -2.08 2.25 -10.63
C PHE A 64 -3.47 2.32 -11.24
N ALA A 65 -4.05 1.19 -11.63
CA ALA A 65 -5.39 1.13 -12.20
C ALA A 65 -6.47 1.70 -11.25
N ALA A 66 -6.25 1.57 -9.94
CA ALA A 66 -7.16 2.07 -8.92
C ALA A 66 -6.92 3.54 -8.54
N LEU A 67 -5.75 4.11 -8.88
CA LEU A 67 -5.35 5.45 -8.42
C LEU A 67 -6.35 6.56 -8.74
N PRO A 68 -6.96 6.64 -9.93
CA PRO A 68 -7.94 7.69 -10.24
C PRO A 68 -9.21 7.64 -9.38
N GLY A 69 -9.56 6.47 -8.87
CA GLY A 69 -10.73 6.24 -7.99
C GLY A 69 -10.38 6.15 -6.51
N MET A 70 -9.12 6.33 -6.14
CA MET A 70 -8.72 6.28 -4.73
C MET A 70 -9.23 7.50 -3.96
N ARG A 71 -9.60 7.29 -2.71
CA ARG A 71 -9.88 8.41 -1.78
C ARG A 71 -8.65 9.30 -1.64
N PRO A 72 -8.81 10.64 -1.60
CA PRO A 72 -7.69 11.59 -1.66
C PRO A 72 -6.59 11.32 -0.64
N VAL A 73 -6.95 11.01 0.62
CA VAL A 73 -5.98 10.75 1.70
C VAL A 73 -5.16 9.48 1.42
N LYS A 74 -5.80 8.43 0.89
CA LYS A 74 -5.13 7.16 0.53
C LYS A 74 -4.21 7.36 -0.67
N ALA A 75 -4.67 8.09 -1.68
CA ALA A 75 -3.87 8.44 -2.85
C ALA A 75 -2.65 9.27 -2.45
N GLU A 76 -2.83 10.32 -1.65
CA GLU A 76 -1.75 11.17 -1.14
C GLU A 76 -0.69 10.36 -0.38
N ARG A 77 -1.11 9.47 0.53
CA ARG A 77 -0.19 8.60 1.28
C ARG A 77 0.64 7.73 0.34
N TRP A 78 0.01 7.13 -0.68
CA TRP A 78 0.74 6.29 -1.63
C TRP A 78 1.68 7.11 -2.50
N LEU A 79 1.25 8.25 -3.03
CA LEU A 79 2.07 9.18 -3.82
C LEU A 79 3.31 9.65 -3.04
N ARG A 80 3.18 9.84 -1.71
CA ARG A 80 4.28 10.26 -0.82
C ARG A 80 5.15 9.09 -0.33
N SER A 81 4.78 7.85 -0.63
CA SER A 81 5.58 6.70 -0.16
C SER A 81 6.99 6.71 -0.76
N PRO A 82 8.03 6.31 0.00
CA PRO A 82 9.42 6.35 -0.47
C PRO A 82 9.68 5.59 -1.77
N GLY A 83 8.90 4.55 -2.04
CA GLY A 83 9.00 3.73 -3.25
C GLY A 83 8.22 4.26 -4.45
N PHE A 84 7.35 5.26 -4.31
CA PHE A 84 6.41 5.65 -5.36
C PHE A 84 7.07 6.01 -6.70
N ARG A 85 8.17 6.76 -6.68
CA ARG A 85 8.88 7.12 -7.92
C ARG A 85 9.41 5.90 -8.68
N ARG A 86 9.80 4.83 -7.96
CA ARG A 86 10.19 3.54 -8.56
C ARG A 86 8.98 2.86 -9.19
N HIS A 87 7.86 2.81 -8.48
CA HIS A 87 6.60 2.28 -9.01
C HIS A 87 6.16 3.03 -10.27
N LEU A 88 6.22 4.36 -10.24
CA LEU A 88 5.85 5.20 -11.37
C LEU A 88 6.73 4.94 -12.60
N ALA A 89 8.04 4.83 -12.41
CA ALA A 89 8.98 4.51 -13.48
C ALA A 89 8.75 3.08 -14.02
N PHE A 90 8.47 2.11 -13.14
CA PHE A 90 8.11 0.77 -13.54
C PHE A 90 6.80 0.74 -14.33
N HIS A 91 5.75 1.36 -13.84
CA HIS A 91 4.44 1.43 -14.51
C HIS A 91 4.55 1.99 -15.93
N ARG A 92 5.39 3.03 -16.13
CA ARG A 92 5.66 3.54 -17.48
C ARG A 92 6.27 2.48 -18.38
N ALA A 93 7.27 1.76 -17.89
CA ALA A 93 7.95 0.72 -18.68
C ALA A 93 7.00 -0.43 -19.02
N ASP A 94 6.19 -0.86 -18.07
CA ASP A 94 5.19 -1.91 -18.23
C ASP A 94 4.11 -1.53 -19.24
N CYS A 95 3.55 -0.33 -19.15
CA CYS A 95 2.59 0.18 -20.14
C CYS A 95 3.19 0.21 -21.55
N LEU A 96 4.42 0.71 -21.70
CA LEU A 96 5.09 0.77 -23.02
C LEU A 96 5.42 -0.61 -23.58
N GLY A 97 5.70 -1.59 -22.71
CA GLY A 97 5.97 -2.97 -23.10
C GLY A 97 4.72 -3.80 -23.40
N SER A 98 3.53 -3.32 -23.02
CA SER A 98 2.27 -4.05 -23.18
C SER A 98 1.30 -3.37 -24.14
N HIS A 99 0.54 -2.39 -23.69
CA HIS A 99 -0.58 -1.79 -24.45
C HIS A 99 -0.30 -0.36 -24.97
N GLY A 100 0.79 0.28 -24.54
CA GLY A 100 1.19 1.62 -24.97
C GLY A 100 0.39 2.80 -24.37
N ASP A 101 -0.68 2.54 -23.63
CA ASP A 101 -1.48 3.61 -23.01
C ASP A 101 -0.82 4.13 -21.74
N LEU A 102 -0.48 5.41 -21.73
CA LEU A 102 0.12 6.14 -20.62
C LEU A 102 -0.87 7.06 -19.88
N SER A 103 -2.17 6.92 -20.07
CA SER A 103 -3.18 7.80 -19.47
C SER A 103 -3.10 7.79 -17.92
N ILE A 104 -3.06 6.61 -17.33
CA ILE A 104 -2.92 6.43 -15.87
C ILE A 104 -1.55 6.92 -15.38
N HIS A 105 -0.50 6.68 -16.14
CA HIS A 105 0.84 7.17 -15.80
C HIS A 105 0.87 8.70 -15.74
N ARG A 106 0.34 9.38 -16.77
CA ARG A 106 0.24 10.85 -16.80
C ARG A 106 -0.62 11.39 -15.65
N PHE A 107 -1.74 10.72 -15.36
CA PHE A 107 -2.56 11.05 -14.20
C PHE A 107 -1.74 10.98 -12.90
N ALA A 108 -0.97 9.92 -12.70
CA ALA A 108 -0.12 9.75 -11.52
C ALA A 108 0.99 10.82 -11.42
N GLU A 109 1.61 11.19 -12.55
CA GLU A 109 2.60 12.29 -12.59
C GLU A 109 1.96 13.64 -12.20
N GLN A 110 0.80 13.94 -12.74
CA GLN A 110 0.06 15.16 -12.42
C GLN A 110 -0.37 15.20 -10.95
N ALA A 111 -0.91 14.08 -10.45
CA ALA A 111 -1.31 13.96 -9.05
C ALA A 111 -0.10 14.15 -8.09
N LEU A 112 1.05 13.56 -8.43
CA LEU A 112 2.29 13.73 -7.67
C LEU A 112 2.78 15.18 -7.67
N ALA A 113 2.71 15.86 -8.82
CA ALA A 113 3.11 17.26 -8.97
C ALA A 113 2.16 18.22 -8.25
N ALA A 114 0.89 17.87 -8.15
CA ALA A 114 -0.14 18.66 -7.49
C ALA A 114 -0.22 18.44 -5.97
N LEU A 115 0.61 17.56 -5.40
CA LEU A 115 0.58 17.30 -3.97
C LEU A 115 0.84 18.60 -3.18
N PRO A 116 0.00 18.91 -2.18
CA PRO A 116 0.25 20.02 -1.28
C PRO A 116 1.56 19.80 -0.49
N PRO A 117 2.11 20.81 0.16
CA PRO A 117 3.23 20.64 1.09
C PRO A 117 2.97 19.51 2.07
N GLU A 118 4.04 18.82 2.50
CA GLU A 118 3.92 17.68 3.41
C GLU A 118 3.18 18.09 4.68
N ARG A 119 2.10 17.35 5.00
CA ARG A 119 1.34 17.62 6.22
C ARG A 119 2.07 17.04 7.42
N PRO A 120 1.99 17.70 8.59
CA PRO A 120 2.54 17.12 9.81
C PRO A 120 1.88 15.75 10.08
N VAL A 121 2.66 14.84 10.63
CA VAL A 121 2.16 13.53 11.07
C VAL A 121 1.05 13.72 12.09
N LEU A 122 -0.19 13.35 11.73
CA LEU A 122 -1.38 13.61 12.55
C LEU A 122 -1.37 12.81 13.85
N LEU A 123 -0.93 11.54 13.82
CA LEU A 123 -0.91 10.65 14.98
C LEU A 123 0.45 9.97 15.10
N GLN A 124 0.90 9.79 16.33
CA GLN A 124 2.13 9.09 16.67
C GLN A 124 1.87 8.11 17.83
N GLY A 125 2.78 7.16 18.05
CA GLY A 125 2.67 6.20 19.14
C GLY A 125 2.50 6.85 20.52
N ARG A 126 3.11 8.02 20.74
CA ARG A 126 2.92 8.81 21.99
C ARG A 126 1.47 9.25 22.22
N ASP A 127 0.69 9.47 21.16
CA ASP A 127 -0.71 9.86 21.28
C ASP A 127 -1.55 8.68 21.79
N VAL A 128 -1.22 7.46 21.38
CA VAL A 128 -1.83 6.23 21.88
C VAL A 128 -1.47 5.99 23.35
N LEU A 129 -0.19 6.17 23.70
CA LEU A 129 0.29 6.05 25.08
C LEU A 129 -0.38 7.07 26.02
N ALA A 130 -0.60 8.31 25.54
CA ALA A 130 -1.27 9.35 26.29
C ALA A 130 -2.75 9.03 26.62
N LEU A 131 -3.35 8.10 25.89
CA LEU A 131 -4.70 7.56 26.16
C LEU A 131 -4.67 6.37 27.17
N GLY A 132 -3.53 6.10 27.79
CA GLY A 132 -3.38 5.07 28.81
C GLY A 132 -3.30 3.64 28.26
N VAL A 133 -2.92 3.49 27.00
CA VAL A 133 -2.57 2.18 26.41
C VAL A 133 -1.15 1.83 26.84
N PRO A 134 -0.90 0.63 27.41
CA PRO A 134 0.44 0.22 27.81
C PRO A 134 1.41 0.15 26.62
N PRO A 135 2.71 0.41 26.83
CA PRO A 135 3.72 0.18 25.80
C PRO A 135 3.71 -1.27 25.31
N GLY A 136 3.69 -1.47 23.99
CA GLY A 136 3.68 -2.81 23.42
C GLY A 136 3.09 -2.84 22.00
N PRO A 137 2.91 -4.05 21.41
CA PRO A 137 2.38 -4.23 20.05
C PRO A 137 1.01 -3.58 19.83
N GLU A 138 0.22 -3.44 20.90
CA GLU A 138 -1.12 -2.80 20.87
C GLU A 138 -1.05 -1.36 20.40
N VAL A 139 -0.03 -0.59 20.80
CA VAL A 139 0.18 0.79 20.35
C VAL A 139 0.28 0.84 18.82
N GLY A 140 1.04 -0.06 18.23
CA GLY A 140 1.19 -0.15 16.78
C GLY A 140 -0.13 -0.53 16.08
N ARG A 141 -0.89 -1.48 16.65
CA ARG A 141 -2.19 -1.92 16.09
C ARG A 141 -3.22 -0.79 16.11
N LEU A 142 -3.37 -0.11 17.24
CA LEU A 142 -4.31 1.02 17.38
C LEU A 142 -3.93 2.20 16.48
N LEU A 143 -2.65 2.52 16.39
CA LEU A 143 -2.18 3.56 15.49
C LEU A 143 -2.48 3.21 14.03
N ALA A 144 -2.20 1.98 13.61
CA ALA A 144 -2.49 1.52 12.25
C ALA A 144 -3.99 1.53 11.94
N ALA A 145 -4.83 1.11 12.90
CA ALA A 145 -6.28 1.12 12.76
C ALA A 145 -6.84 2.55 12.68
N ALA A 146 -6.34 3.49 13.49
CA ALA A 146 -6.72 4.91 13.42
C ALA A 146 -6.32 5.52 12.08
N ILE A 147 -5.13 5.21 11.58
CA ILE A 147 -4.66 5.65 10.28
C ILE A 147 -5.55 5.08 9.15
N ALA A 148 -5.93 3.81 9.24
CA ALA A 148 -6.84 3.21 8.27
C ALA A 148 -8.21 3.90 8.25
N ARG A 149 -8.78 4.25 9.41
CA ARG A 149 -10.03 5.04 9.51
C ARG A 149 -9.88 6.43 8.90
N ILE A 150 -8.74 7.11 9.13
CA ILE A 150 -8.44 8.40 8.51
C ILE A 150 -8.43 8.28 6.98
N ASP A 151 -7.85 7.22 6.44
CA ASP A 151 -7.81 6.97 4.99
C ASP A 151 -9.19 6.71 4.38
N GLU A 152 -10.16 6.31 5.20
CA GLU A 152 -11.55 6.10 4.78
C GLU A 152 -12.38 7.41 4.74
N LEU A 153 -11.88 8.50 5.31
CA LEU A 153 -12.57 9.79 5.31
C LEU A 153 -12.60 10.42 3.91
N PRO A 154 -13.69 11.11 3.56
CA PRO A 154 -13.80 11.81 2.28
C PRO A 154 -12.83 13.01 2.19
N THR A 155 -12.47 13.60 3.33
CA THR A 155 -11.55 14.73 3.45
C THR A 155 -10.50 14.45 4.51
N ALA A 156 -9.29 14.99 4.32
CA ALA A 156 -8.23 14.86 5.31
C ALA A 156 -8.62 15.61 6.60
N PRO A 157 -8.60 14.93 7.77
CA PRO A 157 -8.92 15.56 9.03
C PRO A 157 -7.77 16.48 9.51
N ASP A 158 -8.07 17.38 10.41
CA ASP A 158 -7.06 18.05 11.20
C ASP A 158 -6.54 17.13 12.33
N ARG A 159 -5.53 17.62 13.11
CA ARG A 159 -4.97 16.86 14.21
C ARG A 159 -5.97 16.59 15.34
N GLY A 160 -6.88 17.54 15.61
CA GLY A 160 -7.90 17.38 16.65
C GLY A 160 -8.89 16.29 16.31
N GLU A 161 -9.38 16.29 15.08
CA GLU A 161 -10.27 15.27 14.52
C GLU A 161 -9.59 13.88 14.50
N ALA A 162 -8.32 13.82 14.10
CA ALA A 162 -7.56 12.59 14.13
C ALA A 162 -7.39 12.01 15.55
N LEU A 163 -7.16 12.89 16.55
CA LEU A 163 -7.08 12.48 17.95
C LEU A 163 -8.44 12.04 18.50
N ALA A 164 -9.54 12.64 18.07
CA ALA A 164 -10.89 12.19 18.45
C ALA A 164 -11.14 10.77 17.92
N LEU A 165 -10.86 10.50 16.66
CA LEU A 165 -10.97 9.15 16.07
C LEU A 165 -10.12 8.11 16.81
N LEU A 166 -8.92 8.49 17.23
CA LEU A 166 -8.06 7.60 18.01
C LEU A 166 -8.65 7.31 19.39
N ARG A 167 -9.23 8.31 20.09
CA ARG A 167 -9.90 8.12 21.39
C ARG A 167 -11.08 7.15 21.26
N ASP A 168 -11.92 7.34 20.25
CA ASP A 168 -13.08 6.48 20.03
C ASP A 168 -12.63 5.04 19.79
N LEU A 169 -11.60 4.83 18.97
CA LEU A 169 -11.05 3.51 18.72
C LEU A 169 -10.49 2.84 19.98
N VAL A 170 -9.77 3.58 20.82
CA VAL A 170 -9.27 3.07 22.10
C VAL A 170 -10.43 2.71 23.04
N ALA A 171 -11.49 3.52 23.09
CA ALA A 171 -12.67 3.26 23.89
C ALA A 171 -13.41 1.99 23.42
N GLU A 172 -13.61 1.83 22.11
CA GLU A 172 -14.20 0.63 21.51
C GLU A 172 -13.43 -0.63 21.87
N THR A 173 -12.10 -0.57 21.79
CA THR A 173 -11.23 -1.73 22.10
C THR A 173 -11.32 -2.12 23.59
N ARG A 174 -11.51 -1.17 24.50
CA ARG A 174 -11.68 -1.43 25.93
C ARG A 174 -13.06 -1.98 26.30
N GLN A 175 -14.08 -1.70 25.49
CA GLN A 175 -15.46 -2.16 25.71
C GLN A 175 -15.73 -3.52 25.05
N ALA A 176 -14.89 -3.95 24.12
CA ALA A 176 -15.00 -5.27 23.52
C ALA A 176 -14.81 -6.32 24.61
N PRO A 177 -15.78 -7.22 24.86
CA PRO A 177 -15.62 -8.30 25.84
C PRO A 177 -14.43 -9.15 25.41
N ASP A 178 -13.58 -9.49 26.39
CA ASP A 178 -12.47 -10.40 26.20
C ASP A 178 -13.01 -11.78 25.74
N THR A 179 -13.14 -11.94 24.43
CA THR A 179 -13.46 -13.23 23.80
C THR A 179 -12.19 -14.06 23.64
N GLY A 180 -11.33 -14.00 24.64
CA GLY A 180 -10.10 -14.75 24.72
C GLY A 180 -10.25 -16.04 25.50
N ALA A 181 -10.03 -17.12 24.83
CA ALA A 181 -9.61 -18.44 25.28
C ALA A 181 -10.61 -19.28 26.09
N ARG A 182 -11.29 -20.18 25.43
CA ARG A 182 -11.38 -21.56 25.88
C ARG A 182 -10.75 -22.51 24.87
#